data_8b869924824ca616b3c260e956ab2d91
#
_entry.id   8b869924824ca616b3c260e956ab2d91
#
_cell.length_a   1.000
_cell.length_b   1.000
_cell.length_c   1.000
_cell.angle_alpha   90.00
_cell.angle_beta   90.00
_cell.angle_gamma   90.00
#
_symmetry.space_group_name_H-M   'P 1'
#
loop_
_entity.id
_entity.type
_entity.pdbx_description
1 polymer ?
#
loop_
_entity_poly.entity_id
_entity_poly.type
_entity_poly.pdbx_seq_one_letter_code
_entity_poly.pdbx_strand_id
1 'polypeptide(L)'
;MTTAKALICTQDRQFSLEEFPVPELRPTEMLVQTSYSGVSVGTEFAVIRGKLDWGPFPVCTGYQAVGTVVAAGPEVRGYREGDTVYYRRNYLPMQRGGARVNTAAGTHCSVAVIDPAQAEGVALLPPGADELTSSMFVMPAVGYNAVNMAGVRMGDVVVVQGMGPIGLGALLAAGLRGAVTIGIDVSPARLELARSVGVDYVVDASSEHVGERVRAIAPGGADVVFEGTGIPSQLDPALQLCRHRGTFVFLGNYGNAPISYHFLVPHGKELTTFYPCNDGLAPARRAVIKLMASGALPWRKTISHVVEAAEAPALYGAIDRNELPDLLGAVIRW
;
A
#
# COMPACT_ATOMS: atom_id res chain seq x y z
N MET A 1 -19.18 24.89 -15.50
CA MET A 1 -18.50 24.47 -14.26
C MET A 1 -17.83 23.15 -14.54
N THR A 2 -16.59 23.02 -14.17
CA THR A 2 -15.86 21.74 -14.29
C THR A 2 -16.43 20.75 -13.26
N THR A 3 -16.74 19.52 -13.68
CA THR A 3 -17.21 18.45 -12.79
C THR A 3 -16.12 17.41 -12.57
N ALA A 4 -16.04 16.89 -11.36
CA ALA A 4 -15.18 15.77 -10.96
C ALA A 4 -16.04 14.51 -10.89
N LYS A 5 -15.49 13.36 -11.32
CA LYS A 5 -16.09 12.05 -11.11
C LYS A 5 -15.36 11.37 -9.97
N ALA A 6 -16.07 10.83 -8.99
CA ALA A 6 -15.47 10.14 -7.83
C ALA A 6 -16.17 8.81 -7.56
N LEU A 7 -15.39 7.82 -7.14
CA LEU A 7 -15.90 6.53 -6.69
C LEU A 7 -16.42 6.67 -5.26
N ILE A 8 -17.72 6.46 -5.08
CA ILE A 8 -18.42 6.59 -3.80
C ILE A 8 -18.84 5.21 -3.30
N CYS A 9 -18.60 4.95 -2.02
CA CYS A 9 -19.08 3.79 -1.30
C CYS A 9 -20.08 4.23 -0.22
N THR A 10 -21.24 3.61 -0.18
CA THR A 10 -22.25 3.80 0.87
C THR A 10 -22.06 2.82 2.03
N GLN A 11 -22.75 3.03 3.14
CA GLN A 11 -22.65 2.17 4.33
C GLN A 11 -23.11 0.72 4.06
N ASP A 12 -24.05 0.53 3.15
CA ASP A 12 -24.54 -0.76 2.68
C ASP A 12 -23.66 -1.36 1.56
N ARG A 13 -22.46 -0.79 1.36
CA ARG A 13 -21.44 -1.23 0.39
C ARG A 13 -21.92 -1.23 -1.06
N GLN A 14 -22.73 -0.23 -1.42
CA GLN A 14 -23.01 0.07 -2.82
C GLN A 14 -21.92 0.99 -3.36
N PHE A 15 -21.44 0.67 -4.55
CA PHE A 15 -20.39 1.44 -5.23
C PHE A 15 -20.97 2.13 -6.45
N SER A 16 -20.70 3.42 -6.57
CA SER A 16 -21.15 4.26 -7.70
C SER A 16 -20.09 5.25 -8.12
N LEU A 17 -20.09 5.61 -9.39
CA LEU A 17 -19.32 6.74 -9.90
C LEU A 17 -20.25 7.95 -9.94
N GLU A 18 -19.95 8.99 -9.17
CA GLU A 18 -20.79 10.17 -9.01
C GLU A 18 -20.07 11.45 -9.41
N GLU A 19 -20.82 12.48 -9.85
CA GLU A 19 -20.27 13.76 -10.28
C GLU A 19 -20.42 14.82 -9.19
N PHE A 20 -19.37 15.61 -9.01
CA PHE A 20 -19.28 16.69 -8.03
C PHE A 20 -18.77 17.97 -8.68
N PRO A 21 -19.27 19.16 -8.31
CA PRO A 21 -18.73 20.42 -8.81
C PRO A 21 -17.32 20.66 -8.29
N VAL A 22 -16.44 21.15 -9.14
CA VAL A 22 -15.12 21.62 -8.74
C VAL A 22 -15.26 23.09 -8.33
N PRO A 23 -14.92 23.48 -7.10
CA PRO A 23 -14.99 24.87 -6.65
C PRO A 23 -13.89 25.73 -7.29
N GLU A 24 -14.00 27.05 -7.14
CA GLU A 24 -12.88 27.94 -7.39
C GLU A 24 -11.74 27.61 -6.43
N LEU A 25 -10.51 27.58 -6.95
CA LEU A 25 -9.32 27.31 -6.16
C LEU A 25 -9.00 28.49 -5.24
N ARG A 26 -8.63 28.17 -4.00
CA ARG A 26 -8.00 29.16 -3.13
C ARG A 26 -6.62 29.52 -3.66
N PRO A 27 -6.07 30.71 -3.29
CA PRO A 27 -4.75 31.14 -3.78
C PRO A 27 -3.62 30.14 -3.55
N THR A 28 -3.69 29.32 -2.50
CA THR A 28 -2.70 28.30 -2.12
C THR A 28 -2.96 26.92 -2.71
N GLU A 29 -4.07 26.73 -3.44
CA GLU A 29 -4.50 25.42 -3.96
C GLU A 29 -4.09 25.22 -5.42
N MET A 30 -3.87 23.96 -5.78
CA MET A 30 -3.74 23.51 -7.14
C MET A 30 -4.79 22.44 -7.47
N LEU A 31 -5.20 22.39 -8.75
CA LEU A 31 -6.04 21.35 -9.32
C LEU A 31 -5.17 20.36 -10.07
N VAL A 32 -5.29 19.10 -9.72
CA VAL A 32 -4.58 18.00 -10.36
C VAL A 32 -5.60 17.15 -11.11
N GLN A 33 -5.41 16.98 -12.42
CA GLN A 33 -6.14 15.99 -13.21
C GLN A 33 -5.52 14.62 -12.91
N THR A 34 -6.28 13.72 -12.32
CA THR A 34 -5.82 12.36 -12.00
C THR A 34 -5.62 11.56 -13.30
N SER A 35 -4.46 10.91 -13.43
CA SER A 35 -4.23 9.93 -14.51
C SER A 35 -4.56 8.52 -14.02
N TYR A 36 -4.02 8.17 -12.84
CA TYR A 36 -4.18 6.86 -12.23
C TYR A 36 -4.29 6.95 -10.71
N SER A 37 -5.15 6.10 -10.14
CA SER A 37 -5.21 5.92 -8.68
C SER A 37 -5.11 4.44 -8.31
N GLY A 38 -4.23 4.12 -7.37
CA GLY A 38 -3.96 2.75 -6.94
C GLY A 38 -4.93 2.28 -5.86
N VAL A 39 -5.47 1.08 -6.01
CA VAL A 39 -6.40 0.45 -5.05
C VAL A 39 -5.62 -0.29 -3.97
N SER A 40 -5.94 -0.01 -2.72
CA SER A 40 -5.41 -0.75 -1.56
C SER A 40 -6.45 -1.74 -1.05
N VAL A 41 -6.42 -2.96 -1.59
CA VAL A 41 -7.38 -4.01 -1.22
C VAL A 41 -7.43 -4.28 0.28
N GLY A 42 -6.28 -4.24 0.98
CA GLY A 42 -6.23 -4.47 2.42
C GLY A 42 -6.91 -3.36 3.22
N THR A 43 -6.42 -2.13 3.08
CA THR A 43 -6.82 -1.00 3.93
C THR A 43 -8.19 -0.44 3.55
N GLU A 44 -8.44 -0.21 2.27
CA GLU A 44 -9.73 0.34 1.82
C GLU A 44 -10.89 -0.61 2.15
N PHE A 45 -10.70 -1.91 1.90
CA PHE A 45 -11.73 -2.89 2.26
C PHE A 45 -11.83 -3.17 3.75
N ALA A 46 -10.79 -2.88 4.55
CA ALA A 46 -10.92 -2.85 5.99
C ALA A 46 -11.82 -1.70 6.46
N VAL A 47 -11.76 -0.52 5.82
CA VAL A 47 -12.68 0.60 6.06
C VAL A 47 -14.09 0.26 5.57
N ILE A 48 -14.25 -0.19 4.32
CA ILE A 48 -15.53 -0.54 3.70
C ILE A 48 -16.28 -1.61 4.50
N ARG A 49 -15.55 -2.58 5.06
CA ARG A 49 -16.10 -3.68 5.88
C ARG A 49 -16.21 -3.35 7.36
N GLY A 50 -15.96 -2.10 7.78
CA GLY A 50 -16.07 -1.62 9.16
C GLY A 50 -15.02 -2.18 10.12
N LYS A 51 -13.91 -2.72 9.62
CA LYS A 51 -12.76 -3.16 10.45
C LYS A 51 -11.86 -2.00 10.86
N LEU A 52 -11.85 -0.91 10.10
CA LEU A 52 -11.18 0.34 10.40
C LEU A 52 -12.20 1.47 10.32
N ASP A 53 -12.16 2.37 11.29
CA ASP A 53 -12.97 3.58 11.30
C ASP A 53 -12.16 4.75 10.76
N TRP A 54 -12.48 5.19 9.54
CA TRP A 54 -11.95 6.41 8.92
C TRP A 54 -13.03 7.48 8.78
N GLY A 55 -14.09 7.39 9.55
CA GLY A 55 -15.19 8.33 9.59
C GLY A 55 -16.47 7.86 8.87
N PRO A 56 -17.49 8.71 8.85
CA PRO A 56 -18.83 8.31 8.42
C PRO A 56 -18.90 8.02 6.91
N PHE A 57 -19.86 7.18 6.54
CA PHE A 57 -20.30 7.02 5.16
C PHE A 57 -21.31 8.10 4.75
N PRO A 58 -21.47 8.43 3.44
CA PRO A 58 -20.74 7.82 2.31
C PRO A 58 -19.26 8.25 2.27
N VAL A 59 -18.41 7.41 1.67
CA VAL A 59 -16.97 7.63 1.60
C VAL A 59 -16.45 7.57 0.16
N CYS A 60 -15.52 8.47 -0.18
CA CYS A 60 -14.62 8.33 -1.32
C CYS A 60 -13.28 7.84 -0.81
N THR A 61 -12.89 6.63 -1.19
CA THR A 61 -11.64 6.00 -0.75
C THR A 61 -10.46 6.37 -1.64
N GLY A 62 -9.37 5.60 -1.53
CA GLY A 62 -8.11 5.86 -2.23
C GLY A 62 -7.21 6.82 -1.47
N TYR A 63 -5.90 6.49 -1.44
CA TYR A 63 -4.90 7.30 -0.76
C TYR A 63 -3.53 7.29 -1.47
N GLN A 64 -3.56 6.99 -2.77
CA GLN A 64 -2.40 7.05 -3.66
C GLN A 64 -2.85 7.29 -5.10
N ALA A 65 -2.28 8.27 -5.76
CA ALA A 65 -2.57 8.60 -7.13
C ALA A 65 -1.42 9.36 -7.80
N VAL A 66 -1.49 9.44 -9.12
CA VAL A 66 -0.63 10.26 -9.98
C VAL A 66 -1.54 11.08 -10.89
N GLY A 67 -1.12 12.29 -11.21
CA GLY A 67 -1.85 13.15 -12.13
C GLY A 67 -1.05 14.40 -12.51
N THR A 68 -1.63 15.20 -13.40
CA THR A 68 -1.01 16.42 -13.91
C THR A 68 -1.68 17.67 -13.30
N VAL A 69 -0.88 18.62 -12.87
CA VAL A 69 -1.36 19.94 -12.41
C VAL A 69 -1.96 20.68 -13.60
N VAL A 70 -3.26 21.00 -13.56
CA VAL A 70 -3.98 21.69 -14.64
C VAL A 70 -4.34 23.14 -14.29
N ALA A 71 -4.24 23.51 -13.02
CA ALA A 71 -4.35 24.89 -12.56
C ALA A 71 -3.62 25.05 -11.21
N ALA A 72 -3.04 26.22 -10.96
CA ALA A 72 -2.40 26.54 -9.70
C ALA A 72 -2.72 27.98 -9.29
N GLY A 73 -3.12 28.15 -8.03
CA GLY A 73 -3.34 29.47 -7.45
C GLY A 73 -2.04 30.29 -7.35
N PRO A 74 -2.13 31.61 -7.25
CA PRO A 74 -0.95 32.51 -7.32
C PRO A 74 0.03 32.35 -6.16
N GLU A 75 -0.38 31.75 -5.07
CA GLU A 75 0.45 31.50 -3.89
C GLU A 75 1.05 30.09 -3.83
N VAL A 76 0.70 29.21 -4.77
CA VAL A 76 1.32 27.88 -4.88
C VAL A 76 2.81 28.02 -5.16
N ARG A 77 3.63 27.26 -4.45
CA ARG A 77 5.09 27.27 -4.60
C ARG A 77 5.59 25.85 -4.89
N GLY A 78 6.55 25.76 -5.81
CA GLY A 78 7.21 24.49 -6.18
C GLY A 78 6.45 23.63 -7.18
N TYR A 79 5.28 24.07 -7.63
CA TYR A 79 4.46 23.38 -8.63
C TYR A 79 3.90 24.39 -9.62
N ARG A 80 3.69 23.95 -10.88
CA ARG A 80 3.13 24.73 -11.97
C ARG A 80 2.24 23.85 -12.87
N GLU A 81 1.44 24.46 -13.69
CA GLU A 81 0.66 23.76 -14.72
C GLU A 81 1.57 22.93 -15.63
N GLY A 82 1.16 21.71 -15.91
CA GLY A 82 1.89 20.70 -16.69
C GLY A 82 2.81 19.81 -15.84
N ASP A 83 3.06 20.12 -14.57
CA ASP A 83 3.84 19.24 -13.70
C ASP A 83 3.06 17.95 -13.40
N THR A 84 3.73 16.80 -13.54
CA THR A 84 3.18 15.52 -13.07
C THR A 84 3.56 15.32 -11.60
N VAL A 85 2.58 14.96 -10.78
CA VAL A 85 2.73 14.77 -9.34
C VAL A 85 2.16 13.42 -8.89
N TYR A 86 2.78 12.82 -7.86
CA TYR A 86 2.14 11.77 -7.08
C TYR A 86 1.59 12.36 -5.78
N TYR A 87 0.45 11.86 -5.30
CA TYR A 87 -0.21 12.45 -4.14
C TYR A 87 -1.05 11.43 -3.36
N ARG A 88 -1.35 11.80 -2.09
CA ARG A 88 -2.05 10.93 -1.15
C ARG A 88 -3.43 11.42 -0.72
N ARG A 89 -3.75 12.69 -0.91
CA ARG A 89 -5.01 13.29 -0.42
C ARG A 89 -5.64 14.18 -1.47
N ASN A 90 -6.97 14.23 -1.40
CA ASN A 90 -7.81 15.11 -2.20
C ASN A 90 -8.72 15.90 -1.23
N TYR A 91 -8.71 17.19 -1.35
CA TYR A 91 -9.51 18.11 -0.52
C TYR A 91 -10.74 18.63 -1.27
N LEU A 92 -11.09 18.05 -2.41
CA LEU A 92 -12.31 18.38 -3.14
C LEU A 92 -13.52 18.20 -2.21
N PRO A 93 -14.32 19.25 -1.94
CA PRO A 93 -15.54 19.13 -1.16
C PRO A 93 -16.61 18.39 -1.96
N MET A 94 -17.12 17.30 -1.42
CA MET A 94 -18.15 16.48 -2.04
C MET A 94 -19.38 16.44 -1.13
N GLN A 95 -20.59 16.56 -1.73
CA GLN A 95 -21.86 16.46 -1.02
C GLN A 95 -22.80 15.52 -1.77
N ARG A 96 -23.45 14.62 -1.06
CA ARG A 96 -24.43 13.66 -1.59
C ARG A 96 -25.73 13.76 -0.79
N GLY A 97 -26.83 14.15 -1.45
CA GLY A 97 -28.11 14.26 -0.77
C GLY A 97 -28.11 15.21 0.45
N GLY A 98 -27.30 16.28 0.41
CA GLY A 98 -27.14 17.24 1.52
C GLY A 98 -26.15 16.80 2.60
N ALA A 99 -25.67 15.56 2.59
CA ALA A 99 -24.62 15.07 3.50
C ALA A 99 -23.22 15.25 2.90
N ARG A 100 -22.25 15.58 3.72
CA ARG A 100 -20.83 15.62 3.31
C ARG A 100 -20.34 14.20 3.05
N VAL A 101 -19.71 13.98 1.89
CA VAL A 101 -18.96 12.74 1.62
C VAL A 101 -17.65 12.81 2.40
N ASN A 102 -17.36 11.75 3.14
CA ASN A 102 -16.05 11.57 3.77
C ASN A 102 -15.02 11.19 2.71
N THR A 103 -13.98 11.98 2.58
CA THR A 103 -12.98 11.71 1.54
C THR A 103 -11.94 10.68 1.95
N ALA A 104 -11.86 10.25 3.22
CA ALA A 104 -10.92 9.21 3.68
C ALA A 104 -9.59 9.13 2.87
N ALA A 105 -9.01 10.27 2.53
CA ALA A 105 -8.00 10.63 1.54
C ALA A 105 -8.53 10.90 0.11
N GLY A 106 -9.51 10.17 -0.43
CA GLY A 106 -10.34 10.55 -1.59
C GLY A 106 -9.64 10.61 -2.95
N THR A 107 -8.59 9.81 -3.15
CA THR A 107 -7.83 9.87 -4.41
C THR A 107 -8.50 9.11 -5.56
N HIS A 108 -9.56 8.32 -5.30
CA HIS A 108 -10.35 7.72 -6.38
C HIS A 108 -11.34 8.76 -6.95
N CYS A 109 -10.77 9.76 -7.59
CA CYS A 109 -11.47 10.89 -8.17
C CYS A 109 -10.73 11.40 -9.42
N SER A 110 -11.47 11.81 -10.44
CA SER A 110 -10.89 12.30 -11.70
C SER A 110 -10.04 13.56 -11.54
N VAL A 111 -10.28 14.34 -10.48
CA VAL A 111 -9.45 15.50 -10.12
C VAL A 111 -9.19 15.55 -8.62
N ALA A 112 -8.09 16.17 -8.23
CA ALA A 112 -7.79 16.45 -6.83
C ALA A 112 -7.54 17.95 -6.62
N VAL A 113 -8.14 18.51 -5.57
CA VAL A 113 -7.80 19.84 -5.03
C VAL A 113 -6.77 19.64 -3.92
N ILE A 114 -5.60 20.25 -4.06
CA ILE A 114 -4.47 20.05 -3.13
C ILE A 114 -3.88 21.41 -2.76
N ASP A 115 -3.71 21.67 -1.47
CA ASP A 115 -2.85 22.72 -0.95
C ASP A 115 -1.48 22.11 -0.61
N PRO A 116 -0.43 22.32 -1.42
CA PRO A 116 0.85 21.66 -1.22
C PRO A 116 1.56 22.01 0.08
N ALA A 117 1.25 23.15 0.68
CA ALA A 117 1.84 23.58 1.95
C ALA A 117 1.25 22.81 3.16
N GLN A 118 0.02 22.31 3.02
CA GLN A 118 -0.69 21.59 4.08
C GLN A 118 -0.82 20.10 3.78
N ALA A 119 -0.71 19.69 2.51
CA ALA A 119 -0.89 18.31 2.10
C ALA A 119 0.38 17.49 2.36
N GLU A 120 0.34 16.63 3.38
CA GLU A 120 1.33 15.56 3.43
C GLU A 120 1.19 14.63 2.21
N GLY A 121 2.29 14.45 1.49
CA GLY A 121 2.40 13.40 0.49
C GLY A 121 2.05 13.79 -0.93
N VAL A 122 2.25 15.05 -1.30
CA VAL A 122 2.35 15.47 -2.70
C VAL A 122 3.82 15.77 -3.04
N ALA A 123 4.28 15.31 -4.21
CA ALA A 123 5.58 15.67 -4.77
C ALA A 123 5.62 15.46 -6.28
N LEU A 124 6.58 16.12 -6.92
CA LEU A 124 6.84 15.96 -8.36
C LEU A 124 7.20 14.50 -8.68
N LEU A 125 6.62 13.97 -9.72
CA LEU A 125 7.03 12.69 -10.29
C LEU A 125 8.32 12.94 -11.08
N PRO A 126 9.40 12.17 -10.85
CA PRO A 126 10.64 12.37 -11.58
C PRO A 126 10.47 12.03 -13.07
N PRO A 127 11.21 12.71 -13.97
CA PRO A 127 11.18 12.41 -15.39
C PRO A 127 11.45 10.93 -15.68
N GLY A 128 10.66 10.35 -16.58
CA GLY A 128 10.79 8.94 -16.97
C GLY A 128 10.14 7.93 -16.01
N ALA A 129 9.58 8.36 -14.88
CA ALA A 129 8.78 7.48 -14.05
C ALA A 129 7.44 7.16 -14.74
N ASP A 130 7.08 5.88 -14.76
CA ASP A 130 5.80 5.41 -15.28
C ASP A 130 4.66 5.77 -14.31
N GLU A 131 3.69 6.55 -14.78
CA GLU A 131 2.58 7.05 -13.96
C GLU A 131 1.72 5.91 -13.40
N LEU A 132 1.45 4.89 -14.23
CA LEU A 132 0.66 3.73 -13.83
C LEU A 132 1.31 2.99 -12.65
N THR A 133 2.60 2.67 -12.76
CA THR A 133 3.36 2.01 -11.70
C THR A 133 3.47 2.88 -10.46
N SER A 134 3.74 4.16 -10.67
CA SER A 134 3.92 5.15 -9.60
C SER A 134 2.63 5.41 -8.81
N SER A 135 1.44 5.19 -9.40
CA SER A 135 0.16 5.32 -8.70
C SER A 135 0.00 4.33 -7.53
N MET A 136 0.84 3.28 -7.46
CA MET A 136 0.87 2.27 -6.39
C MET A 136 2.01 2.49 -5.38
N PHE A 137 2.55 3.70 -5.26
CA PHE A 137 3.77 3.99 -4.51
C PHE A 137 3.67 3.74 -2.99
N VAL A 138 2.49 3.84 -2.40
CA VAL A 138 2.31 3.72 -0.95
C VAL A 138 2.55 2.28 -0.47
N MET A 139 2.11 1.28 -1.25
CA MET A 139 2.24 -0.12 -0.83
C MET A 139 3.69 -0.53 -0.58
N PRO A 140 4.62 -0.36 -1.53
CA PRO A 140 6.02 -0.68 -1.27
C PRO A 140 6.66 0.30 -0.29
N ALA A 141 6.19 1.55 -0.18
CA ALA A 141 6.72 2.50 0.80
C ALA A 141 6.45 2.08 2.25
N VAL A 142 5.29 1.45 2.54
CA VAL A 142 5.02 0.85 3.86
C VAL A 142 6.03 -0.26 4.15
N GLY A 143 6.27 -1.16 3.20
CA GLY A 143 7.27 -2.21 3.32
C GLY A 143 8.68 -1.65 3.51
N TYR A 144 9.05 -0.64 2.73
CA TYR A 144 10.35 0.05 2.85
C TYR A 144 10.53 0.69 4.23
N ASN A 145 9.50 1.37 4.74
CA ASN A 145 9.52 1.94 6.08
C ASN A 145 9.69 0.87 7.17
N ALA A 146 8.99 -0.24 7.06
CA ALA A 146 9.11 -1.36 7.99
C ALA A 146 10.54 -1.93 8.03
N VAL A 147 11.17 -2.08 6.85
CA VAL A 147 12.57 -2.50 6.71
C VAL A 147 13.54 -1.47 7.33
N ASN A 148 13.26 -0.16 7.18
CA ASN A 148 14.02 0.90 7.85
C ASN A 148 13.93 0.79 9.37
N MET A 149 12.71 0.64 9.92
CA MET A 149 12.50 0.51 11.36
C MET A 149 13.17 -0.74 11.93
N ALA A 150 13.11 -1.86 11.23
CA ALA A 150 13.74 -3.12 11.63
C ALA A 150 15.27 -3.10 11.56
N GLY A 151 15.85 -2.09 10.89
CA GLY A 151 17.30 -1.95 10.78
C GLY A 151 17.99 -3.05 9.97
N VAL A 152 17.31 -3.61 8.96
CA VAL A 152 17.83 -4.67 8.09
C VAL A 152 19.18 -4.27 7.49
N ARG A 153 20.15 -5.18 7.56
CA ARG A 153 21.54 -4.99 7.14
C ARG A 153 21.91 -5.94 5.99
N MET A 154 22.98 -5.61 5.31
CA MET A 154 23.58 -6.50 4.34
C MET A 154 23.97 -7.83 5.00
N GLY A 155 23.58 -8.94 4.37
CA GLY A 155 23.82 -10.29 4.85
C GLY A 155 22.80 -10.83 5.86
N ASP A 156 21.87 -10.00 6.35
CA ASP A 156 20.77 -10.51 7.20
C ASP A 156 19.90 -11.50 6.41
N VAL A 157 19.37 -12.51 7.08
CA VAL A 157 18.30 -13.36 6.55
C VAL A 157 16.96 -12.76 6.94
N VAL A 158 16.16 -12.40 5.96
CA VAL A 158 14.87 -11.75 6.12
C VAL A 158 13.75 -12.67 5.64
N VAL A 159 12.81 -12.97 6.53
CA VAL A 159 11.59 -13.71 6.22
C VAL A 159 10.40 -12.76 6.20
N VAL A 160 9.58 -12.84 5.16
CA VAL A 160 8.28 -12.16 5.13
C VAL A 160 7.18 -13.20 4.92
N GLN A 161 6.24 -13.27 5.85
CA GLN A 161 5.04 -14.09 5.74
C GLN A 161 3.88 -13.26 5.23
N GLY A 162 3.33 -13.66 4.07
CA GLY A 162 2.31 -12.92 3.32
C GLY A 162 2.91 -12.08 2.18
N MET A 163 2.80 -12.56 0.93
CA MET A 163 3.28 -11.91 -0.30
C MET A 163 2.23 -11.02 -0.94
N GLY A 164 1.42 -10.34 -0.11
CA GLY A 164 0.63 -9.20 -0.58
C GLY A 164 1.54 -8.00 -0.92
N PRO A 165 0.99 -6.91 -1.50
CA PRO A 165 1.82 -5.78 -1.97
C PRO A 165 2.74 -5.17 -0.90
N ILE A 166 2.30 -5.10 0.36
CA ILE A 166 3.13 -4.57 1.47
C ILE A 166 4.27 -5.53 1.82
N GLY A 167 3.96 -6.83 1.99
CA GLY A 167 4.97 -7.84 2.31
C GLY A 167 6.01 -8.01 1.21
N LEU A 168 5.56 -8.06 -0.05
CA LEU A 168 6.46 -8.08 -1.21
C LEU A 168 7.33 -6.80 -1.26
N GLY A 169 6.75 -5.63 -0.97
CA GLY A 169 7.50 -4.38 -0.88
C GLY A 169 8.58 -4.41 0.20
N ALA A 170 8.29 -4.99 1.37
CA ALA A 170 9.29 -5.17 2.44
C ALA A 170 10.40 -6.13 2.00
N LEU A 171 10.05 -7.24 1.37
CA LEU A 171 11.04 -8.23 0.95
C LEU A 171 11.97 -7.69 -0.13
N LEU A 172 11.43 -6.99 -1.13
CA LEU A 172 12.23 -6.33 -2.16
C LEU A 172 13.12 -5.20 -1.58
N ALA A 173 12.60 -4.43 -0.62
CA ALA A 173 13.39 -3.42 0.07
C ALA A 173 14.57 -4.04 0.87
N ALA A 174 14.36 -5.21 1.48
CA ALA A 174 15.41 -5.96 2.16
C ALA A 174 16.47 -6.49 1.18
N GLY A 175 16.04 -7.07 0.05
CA GLY A 175 16.93 -7.54 -1.01
C GLY A 175 17.79 -6.41 -1.60
N LEU A 176 17.23 -5.21 -1.80
CA LEU A 176 17.98 -4.03 -2.25
C LEU A 176 19.05 -3.56 -1.22
N ARG A 177 18.98 -4.03 0.02
CA ARG A 177 20.02 -3.82 1.04
C ARG A 177 21.06 -4.96 1.10
N GLY A 178 20.91 -5.98 0.25
CA GLY A 178 21.79 -7.15 0.26
C GLY A 178 21.44 -8.17 1.33
N ALA A 179 20.20 -8.22 1.80
CA ALA A 179 19.70 -9.30 2.65
C ALA A 179 19.37 -10.53 1.79
N VAL A 180 19.45 -11.71 2.41
CA VAL A 180 18.91 -12.96 1.86
C VAL A 180 17.40 -12.97 2.15
N THR A 181 16.59 -13.12 1.12
CA THR A 181 15.14 -12.91 1.18
C THR A 181 14.36 -14.22 1.07
N ILE A 182 13.43 -14.44 2.00
CA ILE A 182 12.55 -15.62 2.03
C ILE A 182 11.09 -15.15 2.09
N GLY A 183 10.34 -15.39 1.02
CA GLY A 183 8.90 -15.07 0.94
C GLY A 183 8.04 -16.31 1.24
N ILE A 184 7.02 -16.15 2.08
CA ILE A 184 6.09 -17.22 2.45
C ILE A 184 4.66 -16.79 2.10
N ASP A 185 3.94 -17.61 1.36
CA ASP A 185 2.50 -17.42 1.09
C ASP A 185 1.84 -18.78 0.83
N VAL A 186 0.52 -18.80 0.79
CA VAL A 186 -0.29 -19.96 0.38
C VAL A 186 -0.73 -19.89 -1.09
N SER A 187 -0.52 -18.75 -1.74
CA SER A 187 -0.92 -18.51 -3.13
C SER A 187 0.23 -18.80 -4.09
N PRO A 188 0.12 -19.81 -4.98
CA PRO A 188 1.13 -20.08 -5.99
C PRO A 188 1.41 -18.87 -6.90
N ALA A 189 0.37 -18.11 -7.26
CA ALA A 189 0.52 -16.92 -8.11
C ALA A 189 1.37 -15.82 -7.43
N ARG A 190 1.20 -15.59 -6.12
CA ARG A 190 2.01 -14.63 -5.37
C ARG A 190 3.44 -15.09 -5.19
N LEU A 191 3.65 -16.38 -4.98
CA LEU A 191 4.99 -16.96 -4.88
C LEU A 191 5.73 -16.89 -6.22
N GLU A 192 5.05 -17.13 -7.33
CA GLU A 192 5.63 -16.99 -8.66
C GLU A 192 5.98 -15.53 -8.98
N LEU A 193 5.08 -14.59 -8.63
CA LEU A 193 5.40 -13.18 -8.73
C LEU A 193 6.66 -12.85 -7.91
N ALA A 194 6.74 -13.29 -6.65
CA ALA A 194 7.89 -13.04 -5.78
C ALA A 194 9.21 -13.54 -6.40
N ARG A 195 9.22 -14.76 -6.99
CA ARG A 195 10.37 -15.27 -7.74
C ARG A 195 10.72 -14.37 -8.93
N SER A 196 9.71 -13.99 -9.72
CA SER A 196 9.88 -13.19 -10.95
C SER A 196 10.45 -11.79 -10.71
N VAL A 197 10.33 -11.26 -9.50
CA VAL A 197 10.82 -9.93 -9.10
C VAL A 197 12.12 -9.99 -8.29
N GLY A 198 12.71 -11.18 -8.10
CA GLY A 198 14.05 -11.34 -7.55
C GLY A 198 14.11 -11.69 -6.06
N VAL A 199 13.05 -12.29 -5.48
CA VAL A 199 13.12 -12.89 -4.14
C VAL A 199 13.95 -14.18 -4.21
N ASP A 200 14.94 -14.34 -3.31
CA ASP A 200 15.91 -15.44 -3.35
C ASP A 200 15.26 -16.81 -3.11
N TYR A 201 14.38 -16.90 -2.12
CA TYR A 201 13.67 -18.13 -1.76
C TYR A 201 12.18 -17.87 -1.56
N VAL A 202 11.36 -18.80 -1.98
CA VAL A 202 9.92 -18.80 -1.66
C VAL A 202 9.51 -20.14 -1.06
N VAL A 203 8.55 -20.10 -0.13
CA VAL A 203 8.02 -21.26 0.59
C VAL A 203 6.50 -21.26 0.45
N ASP A 204 5.96 -22.35 -0.06
CA ASP A 204 4.51 -22.58 -0.16
C ASP A 204 3.98 -23.15 1.16
N ALA A 205 3.38 -22.29 1.98
CA ALA A 205 2.84 -22.70 3.28
C ALA A 205 1.61 -23.64 3.18
N SER A 206 1.04 -23.85 1.98
CA SER A 206 -0.04 -24.80 1.77
C SER A 206 0.43 -26.25 1.61
N SER A 207 1.68 -26.45 1.23
CA SER A 207 2.24 -27.75 0.87
C SER A 207 3.57 -28.08 1.56
N GLU A 208 4.26 -27.09 2.17
CA GLU A 208 5.57 -27.25 2.79
C GLU A 208 5.52 -27.00 4.31
N HIS A 209 6.40 -27.66 5.07
CA HIS A 209 6.66 -27.35 6.48
C HIS A 209 7.54 -26.10 6.61
N VAL A 210 6.90 -24.92 6.74
CA VAL A 210 7.56 -23.60 6.74
C VAL A 210 8.78 -23.55 7.66
N GLY A 211 8.64 -24.01 8.91
CA GLY A 211 9.74 -23.98 9.90
C GLY A 211 10.96 -24.81 9.48
N GLU A 212 10.75 -25.96 8.82
CA GLU A 212 11.83 -26.82 8.31
C GLU A 212 12.51 -26.18 7.11
N ARG A 213 11.71 -25.63 6.18
CA ARG A 213 12.24 -24.95 5.00
C ARG A 213 13.08 -23.72 5.37
N VAL A 214 12.59 -22.89 6.27
CA VAL A 214 13.35 -21.72 6.74
C VAL A 214 14.62 -22.15 7.47
N ARG A 215 14.58 -23.19 8.33
CA ARG A 215 15.79 -23.71 8.99
C ARG A 215 16.80 -24.34 8.03
N ALA A 216 16.37 -24.90 6.92
CA ALA A 216 17.27 -25.40 5.90
C ALA A 216 18.06 -24.28 5.22
N ILE A 217 17.48 -23.08 5.10
CA ILE A 217 18.11 -21.88 4.52
C ILE A 217 18.90 -21.12 5.60
N ALA A 218 18.31 -20.97 6.77
CA ALA A 218 18.86 -20.25 7.92
C ALA A 218 18.85 -21.16 9.18
N PRO A 219 19.85 -22.01 9.42
CA PRO A 219 19.87 -22.98 10.51
C PRO A 219 19.73 -22.35 11.90
N GLY A 220 20.23 -21.13 12.09
CA GLY A 220 20.09 -20.35 13.34
C GLY A 220 18.75 -19.60 13.49
N GLY A 221 17.90 -19.63 12.50
CA GLY A 221 16.71 -18.79 12.35
C GLY A 221 16.99 -17.47 11.62
N ALA A 222 15.94 -16.74 11.27
CA ALA A 222 16.04 -15.49 10.53
C ALA A 222 16.43 -14.31 11.44
N ASP A 223 17.21 -13.37 10.91
CA ASP A 223 17.57 -12.12 11.59
C ASP A 223 16.35 -11.22 11.80
N VAL A 224 15.51 -11.12 10.77
CA VAL A 224 14.30 -10.33 10.81
C VAL A 224 13.14 -11.13 10.21
N VAL A 225 12.01 -11.16 10.91
CA VAL A 225 10.77 -11.79 10.45
C VAL A 225 9.67 -10.75 10.44
N PHE A 226 9.03 -10.58 9.26
CA PHE A 226 7.86 -9.75 9.09
C PHE A 226 6.61 -10.64 8.99
N GLU A 227 5.67 -10.47 9.90
CA GLU A 227 4.34 -11.06 9.78
C GLU A 227 3.41 -10.07 9.07
N GLY A 228 3.08 -10.36 7.81
CA GLY A 228 2.31 -9.49 6.92
C GLY A 228 0.92 -10.01 6.56
N THR A 229 0.51 -11.17 7.09
CA THR A 229 -0.81 -11.75 6.79
C THR A 229 -1.95 -11.05 7.52
N GLY A 230 -1.69 -10.49 8.70
CA GLY A 230 -2.71 -9.96 9.60
C GLY A 230 -3.62 -11.04 10.19
N ILE A 231 -3.21 -12.31 10.15
CA ILE A 231 -3.97 -13.44 10.70
C ILE A 231 -3.39 -13.79 12.09
N PRO A 232 -4.14 -13.60 13.20
CA PRO A 232 -3.60 -13.80 14.55
C PRO A 232 -3.00 -15.19 14.80
N SER A 233 -3.57 -16.25 14.22
CA SER A 233 -3.04 -17.61 14.38
C SER A 233 -1.69 -17.84 13.72
N GLN A 234 -1.22 -16.92 12.87
CA GLN A 234 0.09 -16.98 12.23
C GLN A 234 1.20 -16.36 13.09
N LEU A 235 0.89 -15.67 14.18
CA LEU A 235 1.87 -15.03 15.05
C LEU A 235 2.84 -16.01 15.70
N ASP A 236 2.33 -17.05 16.36
CA ASP A 236 3.18 -18.05 17.03
C ASP A 236 4.10 -18.81 16.05
N PRO A 237 3.61 -19.32 14.91
CA PRO A 237 4.49 -19.90 13.90
C PRO A 237 5.57 -18.92 13.39
N ALA A 238 5.19 -17.66 13.13
CA ALA A 238 6.13 -16.66 12.62
C ALA A 238 7.20 -16.28 13.67
N LEU A 239 6.85 -16.12 14.95
CA LEU A 239 7.79 -15.86 16.05
C LEU A 239 8.85 -16.98 16.17
N GLN A 240 8.49 -18.23 15.88
CA GLN A 240 9.42 -19.38 15.90
C GLN A 240 10.50 -19.29 14.80
N LEU A 241 10.27 -18.54 13.72
CA LEU A 241 11.23 -18.38 12.63
C LEU A 241 12.40 -17.46 12.99
N CYS A 242 12.23 -16.55 13.98
CA CYS A 242 13.29 -15.66 14.42
C CYS A 242 14.44 -16.43 15.08
N ARG A 243 15.69 -16.00 14.83
CA ARG A 243 16.83 -16.40 15.66
C ARG A 243 16.76 -15.80 17.08
N HIS A 244 17.62 -16.27 17.98
CA HIS A 244 17.85 -15.60 19.27
C HIS A 244 18.36 -14.18 19.03
N ARG A 245 17.80 -13.20 19.77
CA ARG A 245 18.05 -11.75 19.58
C ARG A 245 17.74 -11.24 18.18
N GLY A 246 16.83 -11.90 17.48
CA GLY A 246 16.31 -11.43 16.20
C GLY A 246 15.27 -10.32 16.35
N THR A 247 14.78 -9.85 15.22
CA THR A 247 13.75 -8.82 15.16
C THR A 247 12.46 -9.41 14.59
N PHE A 248 11.34 -9.12 15.25
CA PHE A 248 10.00 -9.47 14.76
C PHE A 248 9.20 -8.20 14.44
N VAL A 249 8.54 -8.16 13.28
CA VAL A 249 7.80 -7.00 12.80
C VAL A 249 6.34 -7.38 12.57
N PHE A 250 5.43 -6.77 13.32
CA PHE A 250 3.99 -6.85 13.12
C PHE A 250 3.59 -5.97 11.94
N LEU A 251 3.73 -6.49 10.73
CA LEU A 251 3.48 -5.75 9.49
C LEU A 251 2.01 -5.80 9.05
N GLY A 252 1.31 -6.90 9.38
CA GLY A 252 -0.09 -7.10 9.07
C GLY A 252 -1.01 -6.21 9.90
N ASN A 253 -2.24 -6.00 9.39
CA ASN A 253 -3.31 -5.34 10.14
C ASN A 253 -4.21 -6.40 10.78
N TYR A 254 -4.22 -6.46 12.10
CA TYR A 254 -5.00 -7.45 12.88
C TYR A 254 -6.39 -6.93 13.28
N GLY A 255 -6.76 -5.71 12.89
CA GLY A 255 -8.04 -5.07 13.25
C GLY A 255 -8.04 -4.53 14.69
N ASN A 256 -9.25 -4.31 15.23
CA ASN A 256 -9.45 -3.68 16.53
C ASN A 256 -9.58 -4.67 17.71
N ALA A 257 -9.68 -5.97 17.44
CA ALA A 257 -9.78 -6.99 18.47
C ALA A 257 -8.39 -7.24 19.12
N PRO A 258 -8.34 -7.57 20.42
CA PRO A 258 -7.11 -8.03 21.05
C PRO A 258 -6.55 -9.25 20.31
N ILE A 259 -5.23 -9.27 20.14
CA ILE A 259 -4.49 -10.42 19.61
C ILE A 259 -3.74 -11.14 20.76
N SER A 260 -3.53 -12.43 20.62
CA SER A 260 -2.80 -13.23 21.59
C SER A 260 -1.73 -14.09 20.92
N TYR A 261 -0.62 -14.30 21.61
CA TYR A 261 0.48 -15.19 21.23
C TYR A 261 1.19 -15.72 22.48
N HIS A 262 1.97 -16.77 22.35
CA HIS A 262 2.70 -17.37 23.47
C HIS A 262 3.89 -16.50 23.88
N PHE A 263 3.75 -15.79 24.99
CA PHE A 263 4.75 -14.85 25.52
C PHE A 263 6.16 -15.47 25.68
N LEU A 264 6.27 -16.73 26.08
CA LEU A 264 7.58 -17.35 26.35
C LEU A 264 8.45 -17.50 25.09
N VAL A 265 7.86 -17.49 23.87
CA VAL A 265 8.63 -17.59 22.63
C VAL A 265 9.45 -16.32 22.39
N PRO A 266 8.86 -15.12 22.24
CA PRO A 266 9.63 -13.90 22.06
C PRO A 266 10.49 -13.55 23.29
N HIS A 267 10.02 -13.84 24.51
CA HIS A 267 10.77 -13.63 25.74
C HIS A 267 12.04 -14.49 25.81
N GLY A 268 11.95 -15.81 25.56
CA GLY A 268 13.10 -16.72 25.61
C GLY A 268 14.10 -16.49 24.47
N LYS A 269 13.64 -15.91 23.35
CA LYS A 269 14.50 -15.50 22.22
C LYS A 269 15.07 -14.09 22.37
N GLU A 270 14.67 -13.32 23.38
CA GLU A 270 15.06 -11.91 23.59
C GLU A 270 14.78 -11.06 22.34
N LEU A 271 13.59 -11.20 21.72
CA LEU A 271 13.27 -10.53 20.46
C LEU A 271 13.08 -9.02 20.63
N THR A 272 13.56 -8.25 19.64
CA THR A 272 13.12 -6.88 19.43
C THR A 272 11.86 -6.88 18.56
N THR A 273 10.87 -6.04 18.87
CA THR A 273 9.62 -5.97 18.10
C THR A 273 9.34 -4.57 17.59
N PHE A 274 8.77 -4.48 16.35
CA PHE A 274 8.34 -3.22 15.74
C PHE A 274 6.91 -3.31 15.22
N TYR A 275 6.22 -2.16 15.21
CA TYR A 275 4.84 -1.99 14.77
C TYR A 275 4.76 -0.86 13.73
N PRO A 276 5.21 -1.08 12.49
CA PRO A 276 5.11 -0.06 11.44
C PRO A 276 3.65 0.17 11.05
N CYS A 277 3.25 1.43 10.93
CA CYS A 277 1.87 1.79 10.58
C CYS A 277 1.76 2.53 9.25
N ASN A 278 2.75 3.33 8.88
CA ASN A 278 2.67 4.22 7.72
C ASN A 278 3.78 3.97 6.69
N ASP A 279 3.72 4.73 5.61
CA ASP A 279 4.63 4.63 4.46
C ASP A 279 5.98 5.34 4.62
N GLY A 280 6.36 5.75 5.83
CA GLY A 280 7.64 6.42 6.11
C GLY A 280 7.75 7.84 5.56
N LEU A 281 6.63 8.47 5.22
CA LEU A 281 6.52 9.85 4.78
C LEU A 281 7.36 10.16 3.50
N ALA A 282 7.70 11.43 3.30
CA ALA A 282 8.38 11.90 2.09
C ALA A 282 9.70 11.18 1.76
N PRO A 283 10.58 10.82 2.72
CA PRO A 283 11.83 10.12 2.39
C PRO A 283 11.61 8.74 1.76
N ALA A 284 10.73 7.93 2.33
CA ALA A 284 10.45 6.59 1.83
C ALA A 284 9.71 6.64 0.48
N ARG A 285 8.74 7.54 0.33
CA ARG A 285 8.02 7.75 -0.94
C ARG A 285 8.97 8.13 -2.07
N ARG A 286 9.88 9.10 -1.84
CA ARG A 286 10.89 9.49 -2.84
C ARG A 286 11.81 8.33 -3.22
N ALA A 287 12.24 7.54 -2.23
CA ALA A 287 13.09 6.38 -2.49
C ALA A 287 12.36 5.34 -3.36
N VAL A 288 11.13 5.00 -3.03
CA VAL A 288 10.30 4.04 -3.78
C VAL A 288 10.04 4.53 -5.21
N ILE A 289 9.63 5.78 -5.40
CA ILE A 289 9.42 6.36 -6.72
C ILE A 289 10.72 6.36 -7.54
N LYS A 290 11.85 6.72 -6.95
CA LYS A 290 13.17 6.64 -7.61
C LYS A 290 13.52 5.22 -8.04
N LEU A 291 13.26 4.23 -7.18
CA LEU A 291 13.54 2.82 -7.46
C LEU A 291 12.62 2.26 -8.55
N MET A 292 11.34 2.67 -8.57
CA MET A 292 10.41 2.36 -9.67
C MET A 292 10.88 2.96 -10.99
N ALA A 293 11.24 4.25 -11.00
CA ALA A 293 11.70 4.96 -12.19
C ALA A 293 13.00 4.36 -12.77
N SER A 294 13.90 3.87 -11.93
CA SER A 294 15.16 3.21 -12.36
C SER A 294 14.99 1.74 -12.75
N GLY A 295 13.81 1.15 -12.53
CA GLY A 295 13.58 -0.29 -12.73
C GLY A 295 14.16 -1.20 -11.65
N ALA A 296 14.84 -0.63 -10.62
CA ALA A 296 15.37 -1.41 -9.50
C ALA A 296 14.26 -1.99 -8.61
N LEU A 297 13.07 -1.37 -8.60
CA LEU A 297 11.86 -1.93 -8.02
C LEU A 297 10.88 -2.24 -9.16
N PRO A 298 10.78 -3.51 -9.63
CA PRO A 298 9.98 -3.89 -10.79
C PRO A 298 8.48 -3.96 -10.47
N TRP A 299 7.94 -2.90 -9.87
CA TRP A 299 6.61 -2.84 -9.25
C TRP A 299 5.46 -2.99 -10.26
N ARG A 300 5.71 -2.67 -11.54
CA ARG A 300 4.71 -2.85 -12.62
C ARG A 300 4.17 -4.28 -12.67
N LYS A 301 4.99 -5.28 -12.33
CA LYS A 301 4.60 -6.69 -12.31
C LYS A 301 3.56 -7.03 -11.25
N THR A 302 3.39 -6.19 -10.23
CA THR A 302 2.39 -6.39 -9.17
C THR A 302 0.99 -5.91 -9.58
N ILE A 303 0.85 -5.17 -10.67
CA ILE A 303 -0.41 -4.61 -11.15
C ILE A 303 -1.06 -5.63 -12.10
N SER A 304 -2.00 -6.40 -11.59
CA SER A 304 -2.74 -7.42 -12.34
C SER A 304 -3.98 -6.86 -13.05
N HIS A 305 -4.58 -5.80 -12.50
CA HIS A 305 -5.81 -5.21 -13.01
C HIS A 305 -5.64 -3.71 -13.24
N VAL A 306 -5.98 -3.26 -14.45
CA VAL A 306 -6.12 -1.84 -14.78
C VAL A 306 -7.50 -1.67 -15.38
N VAL A 307 -8.34 -0.86 -14.76
CA VAL A 307 -9.71 -0.63 -15.19
C VAL A 307 -9.94 0.85 -15.48
N GLU A 308 -10.84 1.16 -16.42
CA GLU A 308 -11.30 2.53 -16.61
C GLU A 308 -12.18 2.97 -15.43
N ALA A 309 -12.25 4.28 -15.15
CA ALA A 309 -13.02 4.81 -14.02
C ALA A 309 -14.50 4.36 -14.04
N ALA A 310 -15.09 4.19 -15.23
CA ALA A 310 -16.46 3.70 -15.36
C ALA A 310 -16.65 2.26 -14.84
N GLU A 311 -15.59 1.45 -14.82
CA GLU A 311 -15.60 0.05 -14.36
C GLU A 311 -15.24 -0.07 -12.88
N ALA A 312 -14.77 1.00 -12.24
CA ALA A 312 -14.34 0.99 -10.84
C ALA A 312 -15.42 0.50 -9.86
N PRO A 313 -16.71 0.88 -10.00
CA PRO A 313 -17.76 0.32 -9.13
C PRO A 313 -17.90 -1.20 -9.24
N ALA A 314 -17.80 -1.77 -10.44
CA ALA A 314 -17.85 -3.21 -10.67
C ALA A 314 -16.64 -3.92 -10.08
N LEU A 315 -15.43 -3.36 -10.26
CA LEU A 315 -14.19 -3.85 -9.64
C LEU A 315 -14.32 -3.93 -8.11
N TYR A 316 -14.79 -2.86 -7.48
CA TYR A 316 -14.96 -2.82 -6.02
C TYR A 316 -15.99 -3.83 -5.54
N GLY A 317 -17.10 -3.98 -6.25
CA GLY A 317 -18.10 -5.01 -5.97
C GLY A 317 -17.51 -6.43 -6.05
N ALA A 318 -16.74 -6.72 -7.07
CA ALA A 318 -16.09 -8.03 -7.24
C ALA A 318 -15.04 -8.31 -6.13
N ILE A 319 -14.26 -7.30 -5.74
CA ILE A 319 -13.32 -7.40 -4.61
C ILE A 319 -14.07 -7.64 -3.29
N ASP A 320 -15.16 -6.93 -3.05
CA ASP A 320 -15.94 -7.09 -1.81
C ASP A 320 -16.56 -8.49 -1.68
N ARG A 321 -16.98 -9.09 -2.81
CA ARG A 321 -17.50 -10.46 -2.87
C ARG A 321 -16.43 -11.55 -3.00
N ASN A 322 -15.13 -11.17 -3.00
CA ASN A 322 -13.98 -12.09 -3.20
C ASN A 322 -14.04 -12.88 -4.52
N GLU A 323 -14.50 -12.26 -5.60
CA GLU A 323 -14.66 -12.90 -6.92
C GLU A 323 -13.36 -12.81 -7.78
N LEU A 324 -12.30 -12.18 -7.29
CA LEU A 324 -11.05 -11.98 -8.00
C LEU A 324 -9.87 -12.70 -7.29
N PRO A 325 -9.76 -14.04 -7.39
CA PRO A 325 -8.73 -14.81 -6.69
C PRO A 325 -7.29 -14.44 -7.12
N ASP A 326 -7.13 -14.00 -8.38
CA ASP A 326 -5.81 -13.65 -8.96
C ASP A 326 -5.46 -12.16 -8.79
N LEU A 327 -6.23 -11.42 -8.00
CA LEU A 327 -5.98 -10.01 -7.75
C LEU A 327 -4.70 -9.83 -6.93
N LEU A 328 -3.69 -9.19 -7.52
CA LEU A 328 -2.44 -8.78 -6.87
C LEU A 328 -2.48 -7.30 -6.54
N GLY A 329 -2.57 -6.44 -7.56
CA GLY A 329 -2.74 -5.01 -7.43
C GLY A 329 -3.71 -4.50 -8.50
N ALA A 330 -4.49 -3.48 -8.16
CA ALA A 330 -5.43 -2.85 -9.07
C ALA A 330 -5.19 -1.35 -9.17
N VAL A 331 -5.42 -0.80 -10.35
CA VAL A 331 -5.29 0.63 -10.65
C VAL A 331 -6.50 1.07 -11.46
N ILE A 332 -7.04 2.23 -11.11
CA ILE A 332 -8.12 2.90 -11.85
C ILE A 332 -7.48 3.97 -12.74
N ARG A 333 -7.81 3.96 -14.04
CA ARG A 333 -7.48 5.01 -15.00
C ARG A 333 -8.64 6.01 -15.05
N TRP A 334 -8.32 7.30 -14.97
CA TRP A 334 -9.29 8.39 -14.91
C TRP A 334 -9.36 9.19 -16.22
#